data_24df3864f71a29be0636f11d92dc96e8
#
_entry.id   24df3864f71a29be0636f11d92dc96e8
#
_cell.length_a   1.000
_cell.length_b   1.000
_cell.length_c   1.000
_cell.angle_alpha   90.00
_cell.angle_beta   90.00
_cell.angle_gamma   90.00
#
_symmetry.space_group_name_H-M   'P 1'
#
loop_
_entity.id
_entity.type
_entity.pdbx_description
1 polymer ?
#
loop_
_entity_poly.entity_id
_entity_poly.type
_entity_poly.pdbx_seq_one_letter_code
_entity_poly.pdbx_strand_id
1 'polypeptide(L)'
;MTSFKDVLDQLRENQPQGKYGIAFEKLMVNFFRTDPVQKSQFDEVVRWSDWRYNGGKADTGIDLVAHRIEDDSWTAIQCKFYKPSTYIAKNHLDSFFEASGRSFETENGPMHFKNRMIISTSDNWSSTAEAALENQLIPTSRIGMAEISESPINWDVAFPGSEIQINLSPRETFEPRPHQEEAIARTLEGFATHDRGKLIMACGTGKTFTALRLAERVAEANGGKARVLFLVPSISLLSQTLKEWTAQSRVDLHSFAVCSDSKVSKKAEDIATHDLSVKVSTQGADIAER
;
A
#
# COMPACT_ATOMS: atom_id res chain seq x y z
N MET A 1 5.67 -22.07 -4.64
CA MET A 1 5.30 -20.93 -3.74
C MET A 1 3.80 -20.79 -3.81
N THR A 2 3.14 -20.72 -2.67
CA THR A 2 1.69 -20.51 -2.58
C THR A 2 1.38 -19.09 -3.05
N SER A 3 0.43 -18.92 -3.97
CA SER A 3 -0.03 -17.60 -4.41
C SER A 3 -1.10 -17.06 -3.46
N PHE A 4 -1.35 -15.74 -3.49
CA PHE A 4 -2.45 -15.15 -2.73
C PHE A 4 -3.80 -15.77 -3.12
N LYS A 5 -4.01 -16.08 -4.39
CA LYS A 5 -5.21 -16.78 -4.87
C LYS A 5 -5.37 -18.16 -4.22
N ASP A 6 -4.29 -18.94 -4.14
CA ASP A 6 -4.34 -20.25 -3.48
C ASP A 6 -4.72 -20.13 -2.00
N VAL A 7 -4.20 -19.09 -1.31
CA VAL A 7 -4.58 -18.80 0.08
C VAL A 7 -6.06 -18.49 0.21
N LEU A 8 -6.62 -17.67 -0.69
CA LEU A 8 -8.06 -17.35 -0.66
C LEU A 8 -8.94 -18.58 -0.93
N ASP A 9 -8.51 -19.46 -1.84
CA ASP A 9 -9.24 -20.70 -2.14
C ASP A 9 -9.18 -21.65 -0.93
N GLN A 10 -8.00 -21.84 -0.33
CA GLN A 10 -7.84 -22.60 0.91
C GLN A 10 -8.65 -22.01 2.07
N LEU A 11 -8.74 -20.69 2.17
CA LEU A 11 -9.55 -20.02 3.19
C LEU A 11 -11.06 -20.36 3.02
N ARG A 12 -11.54 -20.38 1.77
CA ARG A 12 -12.93 -20.78 1.46
C ARG A 12 -13.20 -22.25 1.77
N GLU A 13 -12.22 -23.12 1.54
CA GLU A 13 -12.36 -24.57 1.78
C GLU A 13 -12.30 -24.94 3.26
N ASN A 14 -11.44 -24.27 4.03
CA ASN A 14 -11.13 -24.68 5.40
C ASN A 14 -11.86 -23.89 6.49
N GLN A 15 -12.55 -22.80 6.15
CA GLN A 15 -13.31 -22.00 7.12
C GLN A 15 -14.83 -22.16 6.92
N PRO A 16 -15.64 -22.19 7.99
CA PRO A 16 -17.09 -22.11 7.88
C PRO A 16 -17.52 -20.77 7.22
N GLN A 17 -18.59 -20.79 6.43
CA GLN A 17 -19.06 -19.64 5.66
C GLN A 17 -19.21 -18.34 6.49
N GLY A 18 -19.68 -18.42 7.74
CA GLY A 18 -19.83 -17.28 8.63
C GLY A 18 -18.53 -16.74 9.23
N LYS A 19 -17.37 -17.40 8.99
CA LYS A 19 -16.07 -17.00 9.53
C LYS A 19 -15.09 -16.48 8.46
N TYR A 20 -15.49 -16.51 7.19
CA TYR A 20 -14.62 -16.06 6.09
C TYR A 20 -14.12 -14.61 6.27
N GLY A 21 -15.02 -13.70 6.65
CA GLY A 21 -14.68 -12.29 6.86
C GLY A 21 -13.59 -12.13 7.92
N ILE A 22 -13.80 -12.71 9.10
CA ILE A 22 -12.85 -12.63 10.22
C ILE A 22 -11.48 -13.22 9.86
N ALA A 23 -11.46 -14.34 9.14
CA ALA A 23 -10.21 -14.96 8.72
C ALA A 23 -9.47 -14.06 7.68
N PHE A 24 -10.22 -13.44 6.77
CA PHE A 24 -9.68 -12.48 5.81
C PHE A 24 -9.16 -11.20 6.50
N GLU A 25 -9.87 -10.65 7.47
CA GLU A 25 -9.41 -9.53 8.29
C GLU A 25 -8.07 -9.84 8.98
N LYS A 26 -7.93 -11.01 9.62
CA LYS A 26 -6.68 -11.47 10.23
C LYS A 26 -5.56 -11.58 9.20
N LEU A 27 -5.86 -12.08 8.01
CA LEU A 27 -4.90 -12.17 6.92
C LEU A 27 -4.43 -10.77 6.49
N MET A 28 -5.36 -9.83 6.36
CA MET A 28 -5.03 -8.45 5.98
C MET A 28 -4.24 -7.71 7.06
N VAL A 29 -4.51 -7.91 8.35
CA VAL A 29 -3.64 -7.38 9.42
C VAL A 29 -2.19 -7.85 9.25
N ASN A 30 -1.98 -9.15 8.96
CA ASN A 30 -0.64 -9.70 8.72
C ASN A 30 -0.04 -9.18 7.41
N PHE A 31 -0.83 -9.02 6.36
CA PHE A 31 -0.42 -8.40 5.11
C PHE A 31 0.16 -7.00 5.35
N PHE A 32 -0.58 -6.12 6.05
CA PHE A 32 -0.11 -4.77 6.36
C PHE A 32 1.19 -4.72 7.17
N ARG A 33 1.38 -5.69 8.04
CA ARG A 33 2.60 -5.80 8.87
C ARG A 33 3.80 -6.36 8.12
N THR A 34 3.57 -7.01 6.96
CA THR A 34 4.61 -7.73 6.22
C THR A 34 4.92 -7.10 4.88
N ASP A 35 3.89 -6.60 4.16
CA ASP A 35 4.07 -5.95 2.87
C ASP A 35 4.91 -4.68 3.02
N PRO A 36 6.02 -4.53 2.27
CA PRO A 36 6.93 -3.41 2.45
C PRO A 36 6.28 -2.04 2.25
N VAL A 37 5.33 -1.91 1.30
CA VAL A 37 4.63 -0.65 1.03
C VAL A 37 3.72 -0.29 2.20
N GLN A 38 2.95 -1.24 2.71
CA GLN A 38 2.04 -1.00 3.81
C GLN A 38 2.80 -0.77 5.13
N LYS A 39 3.82 -1.58 5.41
CA LYS A 39 4.68 -1.44 6.58
C LYS A 39 5.41 -0.09 6.63
N SER A 40 5.77 0.48 5.49
CA SER A 40 6.42 1.80 5.45
C SER A 40 5.45 2.96 5.78
N GLN A 41 4.15 2.73 5.72
CA GLN A 41 3.13 3.75 5.97
C GLN A 41 2.48 3.65 7.35
N PHE A 42 2.40 2.43 7.91
CA PHE A 42 1.64 2.15 9.12
C PHE A 42 2.50 1.43 10.16
N ASP A 43 2.53 1.92 11.38
CA ASP A 43 3.22 1.30 12.52
C ASP A 43 2.29 0.44 13.38
N GLU A 44 0.99 0.74 13.39
CA GLU A 44 -0.03 -0.08 14.06
C GLU A 44 -1.15 -0.42 13.08
N VAL A 45 -1.46 -1.72 12.98
CA VAL A 45 -2.64 -2.21 12.25
C VAL A 45 -3.31 -3.29 13.09
N VAL A 46 -4.59 -3.07 13.41
CA VAL A 46 -5.40 -3.97 14.24
C VAL A 46 -6.80 -4.11 13.69
N ARG A 47 -7.51 -5.18 14.08
CA ARG A 47 -8.93 -5.29 13.79
C ARG A 47 -9.72 -4.30 14.65
N TRP A 48 -10.87 -3.86 14.15
CA TRP A 48 -11.77 -2.99 14.91
C TRP A 48 -12.07 -3.52 16.30
N SER A 49 -12.34 -4.83 16.44
CA SER A 49 -12.60 -5.47 17.72
C SER A 49 -11.46 -5.36 18.74
N ASP A 50 -10.24 -5.26 18.27
CA ASP A 50 -9.02 -5.29 19.08
C ASP A 50 -8.46 -3.86 19.28
N TRP A 51 -9.08 -2.86 18.64
CA TRP A 51 -8.62 -1.49 18.71
C TRP A 51 -9.01 -0.80 20.02
N ARG A 52 -8.05 -0.18 20.68
CA ARG A 52 -8.22 0.43 22.01
C ARG A 52 -9.25 1.57 22.06
N TYR A 53 -9.53 2.22 20.93
CA TYR A 53 -10.47 3.34 20.84
C TYR A 53 -11.81 2.98 20.20
N ASN A 54 -12.15 1.72 20.09
CA ASN A 54 -13.44 1.28 19.51
C ASN A 54 -14.66 1.61 20.42
N GLY A 55 -14.41 2.06 21.66
CA GLY A 55 -15.44 2.43 22.62
C GLY A 55 -16.33 1.27 23.06
N GLY A 56 -15.88 0.01 22.92
CA GLY A 56 -16.67 -1.19 23.20
C GLY A 56 -17.82 -1.42 22.22
N LYS A 57 -17.82 -0.69 21.09
CA LYS A 57 -18.88 -0.80 20.08
C LYS A 57 -18.64 -2.01 19.18
N ALA A 58 -19.74 -2.69 18.84
CA ALA A 58 -19.71 -3.72 17.82
C ALA A 58 -19.25 -3.13 16.47
N ASP A 59 -18.80 -3.99 15.57
CA ASP A 59 -18.47 -3.65 14.20
C ASP A 59 -19.65 -2.92 13.52
N THR A 60 -19.36 -1.75 12.99
CA THR A 60 -20.30 -0.86 12.31
C THR A 60 -19.93 -0.62 10.85
N GLY A 61 -19.13 -1.51 10.26
CA GLY A 61 -18.66 -1.43 8.88
C GLY A 61 -17.18 -1.05 8.76
N ILE A 62 -16.43 -0.87 9.86
CA ILE A 62 -14.99 -0.75 9.90
C ILE A 62 -14.43 -2.08 10.38
N ASP A 63 -13.63 -2.73 9.56
CA ASP A 63 -13.07 -4.05 9.86
C ASP A 63 -11.67 -3.93 10.50
N LEU A 64 -10.82 -3.04 9.98
CA LEU A 64 -9.48 -2.77 10.49
C LEU A 64 -9.28 -1.28 10.72
N VAL A 65 -8.31 -0.97 11.57
CA VAL A 65 -7.83 0.39 11.80
C VAL A 65 -6.32 0.40 11.73
N ALA A 66 -5.76 1.40 11.04
CA ALA A 66 -4.32 1.55 10.87
C ALA A 66 -3.86 2.94 11.29
N HIS A 67 -2.76 3.00 12.06
CA HIS A 67 -2.11 4.24 12.46
C HIS A 67 -1.01 4.59 11.46
N ARG A 68 -1.05 5.81 10.91
CA ARG A 68 -0.09 6.30 9.92
C ARG A 68 1.10 6.95 10.59
N ILE A 69 2.29 6.52 10.19
CA ILE A 69 3.57 7.07 10.68
C ILE A 69 3.73 8.54 10.28
N GLU A 70 3.30 8.89 9.07
CA GLU A 70 3.62 10.15 8.42
C GLU A 70 2.98 11.38 9.11
N ASP A 71 1.72 11.29 9.49
CA ASP A 71 0.92 12.42 9.98
C ASP A 71 0.20 12.12 11.31
N ASP A 72 0.66 11.09 12.02
CA ASP A 72 0.11 10.64 13.32
C ASP A 72 -1.41 10.50 13.28
N SER A 73 -1.94 9.96 12.18
CA SER A 73 -3.37 9.89 11.92
C SER A 73 -3.88 8.45 11.82
N TRP A 74 -5.19 8.29 11.96
CA TRP A 74 -5.85 7.00 11.84
C TRP A 74 -6.56 6.84 10.50
N THR A 75 -6.41 5.65 9.90
CA THR A 75 -7.09 5.22 8.68
C THR A 75 -8.12 4.15 9.04
N ALA A 76 -9.38 4.37 8.64
CA ALA A 76 -10.41 3.34 8.70
C ALA A 76 -10.30 2.42 7.47
N ILE A 77 -10.41 1.10 7.68
CA ILE A 77 -10.26 0.11 6.60
C ILE A 77 -11.47 -0.83 6.60
N GLN A 78 -12.04 -1.06 5.42
CA GLN A 78 -13.04 -2.07 5.19
C GLN A 78 -12.50 -3.22 4.34
N CYS A 79 -12.76 -4.46 4.74
CA CYS A 79 -12.35 -5.69 4.05
C CYS A 79 -13.56 -6.35 3.37
N LYS A 80 -13.51 -6.55 2.07
CA LYS A 80 -14.56 -7.21 1.28
C LYS A 80 -14.05 -8.52 0.70
N PHE A 81 -14.38 -9.61 1.38
CA PHE A 81 -14.05 -10.97 0.92
C PHE A 81 -15.14 -11.50 0.01
N TYR A 82 -15.08 -11.14 -1.25
CA TYR A 82 -16.05 -11.52 -2.27
C TYR A 82 -15.51 -12.57 -3.23
N LYS A 83 -16.41 -13.19 -4.00
CA LYS A 83 -16.00 -13.99 -5.17
C LYS A 83 -15.47 -13.04 -6.24
N PRO A 84 -14.48 -13.45 -7.06
CA PRO A 84 -13.91 -12.58 -8.10
C PRO A 84 -14.94 -12.00 -9.09
N SER A 85 -16.06 -12.68 -9.31
CA SER A 85 -17.14 -12.23 -10.20
C SER A 85 -18.14 -11.26 -9.55
N THR A 86 -18.01 -10.98 -8.24
CA THR A 86 -18.97 -10.13 -7.53
C THR A 86 -18.71 -8.67 -7.87
N TYR A 87 -19.78 -7.94 -8.25
CA TYR A 87 -19.71 -6.48 -8.41
C TYR A 87 -19.87 -5.78 -7.06
N ILE A 88 -18.96 -4.86 -6.78
CA ILE A 88 -19.02 -3.96 -5.63
C ILE A 88 -19.95 -2.81 -6.01
N ALA A 89 -21.08 -2.72 -5.33
CA ALA A 89 -22.06 -1.65 -5.52
C ALA A 89 -21.92 -0.61 -4.39
N LYS A 90 -22.42 0.61 -4.62
CA LYS A 90 -22.36 1.72 -3.65
C LYS A 90 -22.91 1.34 -2.28
N ASN A 91 -24.04 0.64 -2.24
CA ASN A 91 -24.69 0.21 -0.98
C ASN A 91 -23.82 -0.75 -0.13
N HIS A 92 -22.82 -1.40 -0.73
CA HIS A 92 -21.84 -2.20 0.02
C HIS A 92 -20.87 -1.34 0.83
N LEU A 93 -20.81 -0.04 0.55
CA LEU A 93 -19.88 0.92 1.13
C LEU A 93 -20.54 1.91 2.09
N ASP A 94 -21.89 2.03 2.04
CA ASP A 94 -22.61 3.10 2.76
C ASP A 94 -22.40 3.03 4.27
N SER A 95 -22.45 1.85 4.88
CA SER A 95 -22.19 1.66 6.33
C SER A 95 -20.76 2.03 6.72
N PHE A 96 -19.79 1.74 5.87
CA PHE A 96 -18.40 2.10 6.08
C PHE A 96 -18.20 3.61 6.03
N PHE A 97 -18.77 4.27 5.03
CA PHE A 97 -18.69 5.73 4.92
C PHE A 97 -19.35 6.44 6.10
N GLU A 98 -20.48 5.92 6.57
CA GLU A 98 -21.16 6.44 7.75
C GLU A 98 -20.31 6.26 9.01
N ALA A 99 -19.86 5.03 9.29
CA ALA A 99 -19.09 4.70 10.49
C ALA A 99 -17.76 5.45 10.56
N SER A 100 -17.02 5.47 9.45
CA SER A 100 -15.72 6.15 9.36
C SER A 100 -15.78 7.68 9.29
N GLY A 101 -16.97 8.25 9.16
CA GLY A 101 -17.21 9.69 9.28
C GLY A 101 -17.41 10.19 10.71
N ARG A 102 -17.58 9.27 11.68
CA ARG A 102 -17.80 9.61 13.08
C ARG A 102 -16.50 9.87 13.82
N SER A 103 -16.57 10.64 14.91
CA SER A 103 -15.47 10.80 15.85
C SER A 103 -15.33 9.58 16.77
N PHE A 104 -14.13 9.37 17.29
CA PHE A 104 -13.82 8.42 18.34
C PHE A 104 -13.02 9.12 19.44
N GLU A 105 -13.13 8.61 20.67
CA GLU A 105 -12.44 9.18 21.83
C GLU A 105 -11.05 8.57 22.01
N THR A 106 -10.08 9.43 22.29
CA THR A 106 -8.72 9.06 22.66
C THR A 106 -8.33 9.71 23.99
N GLU A 107 -7.16 9.37 24.54
CA GLU A 107 -6.64 10.02 25.76
C GLU A 107 -6.44 11.54 25.56
N ASN A 108 -6.26 11.99 24.33
CA ASN A 108 -6.06 13.38 23.95
C ASN A 108 -7.35 14.09 23.52
N GLY A 109 -8.53 13.43 23.66
CA GLY A 109 -9.83 13.94 23.25
C GLY A 109 -10.35 13.34 21.96
N PRO A 110 -11.44 13.88 21.41
CA PRO A 110 -12.09 13.36 20.21
C PRO A 110 -11.23 13.52 18.95
N MET A 111 -11.11 12.47 18.19
CA MET A 111 -10.40 12.41 16.92
C MET A 111 -11.32 11.92 15.79
N HIS A 112 -10.87 12.11 14.55
CA HIS A 112 -11.54 11.61 13.35
C HIS A 112 -10.55 10.82 12.49
N PHE A 113 -11.06 9.86 11.74
CA PHE A 113 -10.27 9.23 10.69
C PHE A 113 -9.93 10.28 9.62
N LYS A 114 -8.66 10.37 9.27
CA LYS A 114 -8.19 11.29 8.20
C LYS A 114 -8.10 10.61 6.84
N ASN A 115 -8.13 9.28 6.81
CA ASN A 115 -8.06 8.50 5.58
C ASN A 115 -9.00 7.29 5.69
N ARG A 116 -9.40 6.79 4.52
CA ARG A 116 -10.20 5.58 4.36
C ARG A 116 -9.51 4.65 3.37
N MET A 117 -9.68 3.36 3.55
CA MET A 117 -9.19 2.35 2.62
C MET A 117 -10.21 1.21 2.47
N ILE A 118 -10.37 0.71 1.26
CA ILE A 118 -11.21 -0.45 0.97
C ILE A 118 -10.34 -1.53 0.35
N ILE A 119 -10.34 -2.71 0.99
CA ILE A 119 -9.64 -3.89 0.50
C ILE A 119 -10.66 -4.85 -0.07
N SER A 120 -10.47 -5.29 -1.30
CA SER A 120 -11.42 -6.22 -1.93
C SER A 120 -10.73 -7.36 -2.67
N THR A 121 -11.31 -8.56 -2.56
CA THR A 121 -10.95 -9.72 -3.39
C THR A 121 -11.70 -9.77 -4.73
N SER A 122 -12.41 -8.71 -5.09
CA SER A 122 -12.98 -8.48 -6.42
C SER A 122 -12.58 -7.12 -6.94
N ASP A 123 -12.14 -7.06 -8.20
CA ASP A 123 -11.80 -5.82 -8.90
C ASP A 123 -12.97 -5.28 -9.75
N ASN A 124 -14.16 -5.89 -9.64
CA ASN A 124 -15.37 -5.46 -10.36
C ASN A 124 -16.13 -4.41 -9.55
N TRP A 125 -16.06 -3.16 -9.97
CA TRP A 125 -16.76 -2.05 -9.35
C TRP A 125 -17.89 -1.53 -10.23
N SER A 126 -19.03 -1.21 -9.67
CA SER A 126 -20.09 -0.50 -10.40
C SER A 126 -19.70 0.97 -10.58
N SER A 127 -20.22 1.61 -11.63
CA SER A 127 -19.97 3.04 -11.88
C SER A 127 -20.40 3.93 -10.71
N THR A 128 -21.43 3.56 -9.98
CA THR A 128 -21.90 4.26 -8.78
C THR A 128 -20.96 4.07 -7.57
N ALA A 129 -20.32 2.92 -7.46
CA ALA A 129 -19.29 2.69 -6.44
C ALA A 129 -17.99 3.43 -6.75
N GLU A 130 -17.57 3.44 -8.03
CA GLU A 130 -16.43 4.25 -8.50
C GLU A 130 -16.64 5.74 -8.18
N ALA A 131 -17.81 6.28 -8.58
CA ALA A 131 -18.15 7.68 -8.29
C ALA A 131 -18.23 7.99 -6.79
N ALA A 132 -18.55 7.00 -5.96
CA ALA A 132 -18.58 7.18 -4.51
C ALA A 132 -17.19 7.28 -3.87
N LEU A 133 -16.11 6.88 -4.56
CA LEU A 133 -14.74 7.06 -4.09
C LEU A 133 -14.19 8.45 -4.44
N GLU A 134 -14.76 9.10 -5.45
CA GLU A 134 -14.29 10.40 -5.93
C GLU A 134 -14.77 11.55 -5.02
N ASN A 135 -13.95 12.58 -4.87
CA ASN A 135 -14.28 13.84 -4.19
C ASN A 135 -14.80 13.69 -2.74
N GLN A 136 -14.36 12.65 -2.03
CA GLN A 136 -14.71 12.46 -0.63
C GLN A 136 -13.99 13.48 0.27
N LEU A 137 -14.69 14.00 1.30
CA LEU A 137 -14.08 14.87 2.31
C LEU A 137 -12.93 14.16 3.04
N ILE A 138 -13.10 12.87 3.35
CA ILE A 138 -12.03 12.01 3.86
C ILE A 138 -11.51 11.22 2.67
N PRO A 139 -10.24 11.40 2.26
CA PRO A 139 -9.65 10.69 1.13
C PRO A 139 -9.83 9.18 1.27
N THR A 140 -10.26 8.55 0.19
CA THR A 140 -10.54 7.10 0.16
C THR A 140 -9.67 6.45 -0.91
N SER A 141 -8.86 5.47 -0.50
CA SER A 141 -8.07 4.61 -1.39
C SER A 141 -8.63 3.19 -1.43
N ARG A 142 -8.18 2.40 -2.40
CA ARG A 142 -8.51 0.98 -2.48
C ARG A 142 -7.27 0.14 -2.76
N ILE A 143 -7.30 -1.09 -2.26
CA ILE A 143 -6.34 -2.15 -2.56
C ILE A 143 -7.14 -3.31 -3.17
N GLY A 144 -6.83 -3.66 -4.42
CA GLY A 144 -7.50 -4.72 -5.16
C GLY A 144 -6.74 -6.05 -5.14
N MET A 145 -7.36 -7.04 -5.75
CA MET A 145 -6.81 -8.40 -5.87
C MET A 145 -5.47 -8.44 -6.59
N ALA A 146 -5.32 -7.66 -7.67
CA ALA A 146 -4.09 -7.58 -8.44
C ALA A 146 -2.94 -7.05 -7.58
N GLU A 147 -3.17 -5.97 -6.84
CA GLU A 147 -2.16 -5.34 -6.00
C GLU A 147 -1.65 -6.25 -4.88
N ILE A 148 -2.56 -6.94 -4.17
CA ILE A 148 -2.19 -7.89 -3.13
C ILE A 148 -1.42 -9.09 -3.72
N SER A 149 -1.84 -9.57 -4.89
CA SER A 149 -1.18 -10.70 -5.57
C SER A 149 0.25 -10.39 -6.03
N GLU A 150 0.51 -9.13 -6.38
CA GLU A 150 1.83 -8.63 -6.79
C GLU A 150 2.74 -8.31 -5.61
N SER A 151 2.22 -8.28 -4.39
CA SER A 151 3.00 -8.01 -3.18
C SER A 151 4.23 -8.92 -3.07
N PRO A 152 5.41 -8.37 -2.75
CA PRO A 152 6.66 -9.11 -2.66
C PRO A 152 6.80 -9.87 -1.33
N ILE A 153 5.75 -10.61 -0.96
CA ILE A 153 5.74 -11.44 0.24
C ILE A 153 5.59 -12.92 -0.09
N ASN A 154 6.02 -13.76 0.82
CA ASN A 154 5.78 -15.20 0.80
C ASN A 154 4.48 -15.45 1.56
N TRP A 155 3.52 -16.07 0.89
CA TRP A 155 2.23 -16.44 1.44
C TRP A 155 2.34 -17.81 2.11
N ASP A 156 2.67 -17.83 3.40
CA ASP A 156 2.69 -19.05 4.22
C ASP A 156 1.50 -19.02 5.19
N VAL A 157 0.44 -19.71 4.81
CA VAL A 157 -0.81 -19.79 5.55
C VAL A 157 -1.21 -21.25 5.68
N ALA A 158 -1.50 -21.68 6.89
CA ALA A 158 -1.96 -23.03 7.20
C ALA A 158 -3.28 -23.03 7.98
N PHE A 159 -4.01 -24.10 7.87
CA PHE A 159 -5.33 -24.26 8.49
C PHE A 159 -5.37 -25.50 9.40
N PRO A 160 -4.69 -25.49 10.57
CA PRO A 160 -4.76 -26.61 11.50
C PRO A 160 -6.16 -26.67 12.15
N GLY A 161 -6.97 -27.64 11.73
CA GLY A 161 -8.37 -27.74 12.17
C GLY A 161 -9.20 -26.55 11.66
N SER A 162 -9.82 -25.82 12.60
CA SER A 162 -10.62 -24.63 12.27
C SER A 162 -9.89 -23.31 12.47
N GLU A 163 -8.62 -23.35 12.85
CA GLU A 163 -7.79 -22.15 13.06
C GLU A 163 -7.04 -21.77 11.79
N ILE A 164 -6.67 -20.50 11.71
CA ILE A 164 -5.78 -19.99 10.67
C ILE A 164 -4.45 -19.62 11.29
N GLN A 165 -3.36 -20.17 10.76
CA GLN A 165 -1.98 -19.78 11.08
C GLN A 165 -1.40 -19.00 9.91
N ILE A 166 -0.91 -17.81 10.18
CA ILE A 166 -0.45 -16.86 9.17
C ILE A 166 1.01 -16.51 9.49
N ASN A 167 1.94 -16.95 8.61
CA ASN A 167 3.37 -16.75 8.74
C ASN A 167 3.93 -16.04 7.50
N LEU A 168 3.41 -14.84 7.20
CA LEU A 168 3.87 -14.08 6.05
C LEU A 168 5.30 -13.57 6.30
N SER A 169 6.11 -13.52 5.25
CA SER A 169 7.46 -12.96 5.29
C SER A 169 7.77 -12.19 4.01
N PRO A 170 8.57 -11.11 4.06
CA PRO A 170 9.04 -10.45 2.85
C PRO A 170 9.84 -11.40 1.99
N ARG A 171 9.80 -11.22 0.65
CA ARG A 171 10.73 -11.89 -0.25
C ARG A 171 12.12 -11.28 -0.12
N GLU A 172 13.14 -12.07 -0.41
CA GLU A 172 14.51 -11.58 -0.45
C GLU A 172 14.69 -10.50 -1.52
N THR A 173 15.52 -9.50 -1.20
CA THR A 173 15.88 -8.44 -2.13
C THR A 173 16.90 -8.95 -3.15
N PHE A 174 16.84 -8.44 -4.38
CA PHE A 174 17.76 -8.82 -5.43
C PHE A 174 19.14 -8.18 -5.27
N GLU A 175 20.17 -8.91 -5.68
CA GLU A 175 21.50 -8.36 -5.88
C GLU A 175 21.61 -7.69 -7.26
N PRO A 176 22.36 -6.57 -7.38
CA PRO A 176 22.62 -5.96 -8.67
C PRO A 176 23.36 -6.93 -9.60
N ARG A 177 22.95 -6.97 -10.85
CA ARG A 177 23.69 -7.71 -11.88
C ARG A 177 24.99 -6.98 -12.25
N PRO A 178 26.00 -7.63 -12.84
CA PRO A 178 27.29 -7.01 -13.14
C PRO A 178 27.19 -5.70 -13.91
N HIS A 179 26.33 -5.59 -14.91
CA HIS A 179 26.14 -4.35 -15.66
C HIS A 179 25.45 -3.22 -14.86
N GLN A 180 24.63 -3.58 -13.85
CA GLN A 180 24.00 -2.61 -12.94
C GLN A 180 25.04 -2.10 -11.93
N GLU A 181 25.87 -2.99 -11.39
CA GLU A 181 26.94 -2.62 -10.48
C GLU A 181 27.96 -1.71 -11.16
N GLU A 182 28.35 -2.01 -12.42
CA GLU A 182 29.19 -1.14 -13.22
C GLU A 182 28.56 0.25 -13.44
N ALA A 183 27.25 0.29 -13.74
CA ALA A 183 26.52 1.53 -13.93
C ALA A 183 26.48 2.37 -12.65
N ILE A 184 26.28 1.77 -11.49
CA ILE A 184 26.29 2.42 -10.18
C ILE A 184 27.69 2.98 -9.90
N ALA A 185 28.73 2.16 -10.04
CA ALA A 185 30.12 2.57 -9.78
C ALA A 185 30.53 3.77 -10.64
N ARG A 186 30.28 3.72 -11.96
CA ARG A 186 30.58 4.84 -12.87
C ARG A 186 29.77 6.10 -12.54
N THR A 187 28.56 5.97 -12.08
CA THR A 187 27.72 7.13 -11.70
C THR A 187 28.28 7.80 -10.45
N LEU A 188 28.68 7.03 -9.44
CA LEU A 188 29.29 7.54 -8.22
C LEU A 188 30.65 8.20 -8.50
N GLU A 189 31.46 7.60 -9.38
CA GLU A 189 32.73 8.20 -9.84
C GLU A 189 32.48 9.55 -10.55
N GLY A 190 31.45 9.63 -11.41
CA GLY A 190 31.02 10.86 -12.05
C GLY A 190 30.60 11.95 -11.05
N PHE A 191 29.89 11.59 -10.00
CA PHE A 191 29.46 12.53 -8.95
C PHE A 191 30.61 13.07 -8.09
N ALA A 192 31.76 12.40 -8.07
CA ALA A 192 32.92 12.94 -7.38
C ALA A 192 33.49 14.23 -8.05
N THR A 193 33.14 14.45 -9.31
CA THR A 193 33.69 15.59 -10.12
C THR A 193 32.62 16.45 -10.79
N HIS A 194 31.36 15.98 -10.82
CA HIS A 194 30.27 16.65 -11.53
C HIS A 194 28.98 16.60 -10.70
N ASP A 195 28.23 17.69 -10.71
CA ASP A 195 26.92 17.79 -10.00
C ASP A 195 25.77 17.08 -10.73
N ARG A 196 25.97 16.66 -11.97
CA ARG A 196 24.94 16.03 -12.81
C ARG A 196 25.56 15.14 -13.89
N GLY A 197 24.78 14.17 -14.34
CA GLY A 197 25.20 13.25 -15.41
C GLY A 197 24.00 12.64 -16.13
N LYS A 198 24.27 11.76 -17.07
CA LYS A 198 23.28 10.94 -17.76
C LYS A 198 23.67 9.48 -17.61
N LEU A 199 22.76 8.68 -17.04
CA LEU A 199 22.88 7.22 -17.03
C LEU A 199 22.01 6.67 -18.15
N ILE A 200 22.65 6.07 -19.17
CA ILE A 200 21.97 5.51 -20.34
C ILE A 200 22.00 4.00 -20.23
N MET A 201 20.83 3.39 -20.10
CA MET A 201 20.64 1.95 -20.01
C MET A 201 19.54 1.51 -20.97
N ALA A 202 19.69 0.33 -21.59
CA ALA A 202 18.68 -0.24 -22.48
C ALA A 202 17.33 -0.53 -21.76
N CYS A 203 16.26 -0.67 -22.52
CA CYS A 203 14.98 -1.11 -21.97
C CYS A 203 15.10 -2.51 -21.35
N GLY A 204 14.40 -2.76 -20.24
CA GLY A 204 14.42 -4.08 -19.57
C GLY A 204 15.69 -4.41 -18.77
N THR A 205 16.68 -3.53 -18.68
CA THR A 205 17.91 -3.76 -17.91
C THR A 205 17.82 -3.40 -16.44
N GLY A 206 16.61 -3.03 -15.93
CA GLY A 206 16.37 -2.73 -14.53
C GLY A 206 16.83 -1.34 -14.11
N LYS A 207 16.53 -0.32 -14.92
CA LYS A 207 16.87 1.11 -14.61
C LYS A 207 16.34 1.55 -13.25
N THR A 208 15.10 1.22 -12.94
CA THR A 208 14.42 1.58 -11.67
C THR A 208 15.15 0.96 -10.47
N PHE A 209 15.51 -0.31 -10.58
CA PHE A 209 16.29 -1.01 -9.57
C PHE A 209 17.71 -0.45 -9.42
N THR A 210 18.38 -0.15 -10.53
CA THR A 210 19.71 0.47 -10.52
C THR A 210 19.69 1.84 -9.84
N ALA A 211 18.63 2.64 -10.08
CA ALA A 211 18.44 3.94 -9.43
C ALA A 211 18.23 3.80 -7.92
N LEU A 212 17.48 2.78 -7.47
CA LEU A 212 17.33 2.46 -6.05
C LEU A 212 18.70 2.16 -5.41
N ARG A 213 19.46 1.21 -5.99
CA ARG A 213 20.78 0.83 -5.46
C ARG A 213 21.75 2.02 -5.43
N LEU A 214 21.70 2.91 -6.43
CA LEU A 214 22.47 4.15 -6.45
C LEU A 214 22.05 5.08 -5.28
N ALA A 215 20.75 5.27 -5.05
CA ALA A 215 20.25 6.08 -3.95
C ALA A 215 20.68 5.52 -2.58
N GLU A 216 20.66 4.21 -2.39
CA GLU A 216 21.15 3.54 -1.18
C GLU A 216 22.65 3.77 -0.97
N ARG A 217 23.49 3.66 -2.02
CA ARG A 217 24.93 3.95 -1.92
C ARG A 217 25.20 5.41 -1.55
N VAL A 218 24.41 6.34 -2.09
CA VAL A 218 24.49 7.76 -1.70
C VAL A 218 24.10 7.95 -0.26
N ALA A 219 23.04 7.29 0.21
CA ALA A 219 22.62 7.35 1.61
C ALA A 219 23.69 6.77 2.54
N GLU A 220 24.25 5.60 2.23
CA GLU A 220 25.35 4.97 2.98
C GLU A 220 26.55 5.93 3.12
N ALA A 221 26.98 6.57 2.03
CA ALA A 221 28.07 7.53 2.03
C ALA A 221 27.77 8.79 2.87
N ASN A 222 26.50 9.10 3.10
CA ASN A 222 26.05 10.25 3.89
C ASN A 222 25.55 9.84 5.31
N GLY A 223 26.08 8.78 5.87
CA GLY A 223 25.74 8.35 7.23
C GLY A 223 24.33 7.75 7.36
N GLY A 224 23.86 7.10 6.30
CA GLY A 224 22.56 6.41 6.27
C GLY A 224 21.37 7.33 5.95
N LYS A 225 21.59 8.57 5.53
CA LYS A 225 20.52 9.53 5.24
C LYS A 225 20.67 10.14 3.85
N ALA A 226 19.60 10.14 3.07
CA ALA A 226 19.52 10.88 1.81
C ALA A 226 18.08 11.37 1.56
N ARG A 227 17.96 12.48 0.82
CA ARG A 227 16.68 12.94 0.26
C ARG A 227 16.74 12.74 -1.24
N VAL A 228 15.81 11.97 -1.77
CA VAL A 228 15.76 11.62 -3.20
C VAL A 228 14.46 12.16 -3.80
N LEU A 229 14.56 12.98 -4.83
CA LEU A 229 13.44 13.37 -5.66
C LEU A 229 13.45 12.51 -6.93
N PHE A 230 12.46 11.65 -7.09
CA PHE A 230 12.31 10.78 -8.25
C PHE A 230 11.15 11.26 -9.12
N LEU A 231 11.45 11.68 -10.36
CA LEU A 231 10.45 12.22 -11.28
C LEU A 231 10.11 11.20 -12.36
N VAL A 232 8.81 10.96 -12.54
CA VAL A 232 8.28 10.04 -13.54
C VAL A 232 7.17 10.70 -14.37
N PRO A 233 7.00 10.33 -15.63
CA PRO A 233 6.06 11.00 -16.54
C PRO A 233 4.61 10.55 -16.38
N SER A 234 4.31 9.51 -15.59
CA SER A 234 2.93 8.99 -15.43
C SER A 234 2.68 8.44 -14.04
N ILE A 235 1.41 8.40 -13.62
CA ILE A 235 0.97 7.81 -12.34
C ILE A 235 1.26 6.31 -12.32
N SER A 236 1.10 5.62 -13.44
CA SER A 236 1.43 4.17 -13.54
C SER A 236 2.90 3.90 -13.24
N LEU A 237 3.81 4.72 -13.79
CA LEU A 237 5.25 4.61 -13.50
C LEU A 237 5.58 5.03 -12.06
N LEU A 238 4.85 5.98 -11.48
CA LEU A 238 4.97 6.35 -10.07
C LEU A 238 4.63 5.15 -9.18
N SER A 239 3.46 4.54 -9.39
CA SER A 239 3.01 3.36 -8.65
C SER A 239 4.00 2.21 -8.78
N GLN A 240 4.42 1.88 -10.02
CA GLN A 240 5.40 0.83 -10.26
C GLN A 240 6.74 1.08 -9.57
N THR A 241 7.28 2.31 -9.68
CA THR A 241 8.55 2.68 -9.04
C THR A 241 8.46 2.56 -7.53
N LEU A 242 7.38 3.07 -6.95
CA LEU A 242 7.18 3.04 -5.51
C LEU A 242 7.11 1.60 -4.99
N LYS A 243 6.33 0.75 -5.66
CA LYS A 243 6.23 -0.69 -5.33
C LYS A 243 7.60 -1.38 -5.44
N GLU A 244 8.33 -1.17 -6.53
CA GLU A 244 9.63 -1.78 -6.77
C GLU A 244 10.67 -1.30 -5.73
N TRP A 245 10.73 0.00 -5.47
CA TRP A 245 11.68 0.55 -4.51
C TRP A 245 11.39 0.08 -3.08
N THR A 246 10.14 0.14 -2.65
CA THR A 246 9.75 -0.32 -1.31
C THR A 246 9.99 -1.81 -1.14
N ALA A 247 9.70 -2.62 -2.18
CA ALA A 247 9.91 -4.07 -2.15
C ALA A 247 11.39 -4.48 -2.14
N GLN A 248 12.25 -3.69 -2.77
CA GLN A 248 13.66 -4.04 -2.98
C GLN A 248 14.62 -3.23 -2.12
N SER A 249 14.14 -2.24 -1.36
CA SER A 249 15.00 -1.43 -0.51
C SER A 249 15.63 -2.24 0.61
N ARG A 250 16.89 -1.93 0.89
CA ARG A 250 17.68 -2.43 2.01
C ARG A 250 17.74 -1.45 3.18
N VAL A 251 17.16 -0.27 2.99
CA VAL A 251 17.06 0.80 3.99
C VAL A 251 15.59 1.16 4.18
N ASP A 252 15.25 1.73 5.32
CA ASP A 252 13.90 2.23 5.55
C ASP A 252 13.61 3.42 4.63
N LEU A 253 12.58 3.29 3.80
CA LEU A 253 12.12 4.34 2.90
C LEU A 253 10.89 5.04 3.49
N HIS A 254 11.00 6.34 3.69
CA HIS A 254 9.87 7.21 3.94
C HIS A 254 9.50 7.90 2.62
N SER A 255 8.55 7.31 1.91
CA SER A 255 8.18 7.79 0.57
C SER A 255 6.79 8.39 0.56
N PHE A 256 6.62 9.48 -0.17
CA PHE A 256 5.32 10.07 -0.47
C PHE A 256 5.24 10.43 -1.96
N ALA A 257 4.01 10.42 -2.46
CA ALA A 257 3.75 10.69 -3.87
C ALA A 257 3.16 12.09 -4.04
N VAL A 258 3.65 12.80 -5.06
CA VAL A 258 3.11 14.09 -5.47
C VAL A 258 2.64 13.94 -6.92
N CYS A 259 1.33 13.96 -7.12
CA CYS A 259 0.74 13.98 -8.48
C CYS A 259 -0.61 14.70 -8.45
N SER A 260 -1.01 15.28 -9.58
CA SER A 260 -2.30 15.96 -9.68
C SER A 260 -3.45 14.96 -9.86
N ASP A 261 -4.61 15.25 -9.28
CA ASP A 261 -5.85 14.48 -9.42
C ASP A 261 -6.46 14.50 -10.84
N SER A 262 -5.84 15.21 -11.77
CA SER A 262 -6.37 15.29 -13.12
C SER A 262 -6.18 13.96 -13.84
N LYS A 263 -7.30 13.32 -14.21
CA LYS A 263 -7.33 12.27 -15.23
C LYS A 263 -6.68 12.82 -16.51
N VAL A 264 -5.40 12.62 -16.67
CA VAL A 264 -4.69 12.96 -17.89
C VAL A 264 -4.97 11.83 -18.88
N SER A 265 -5.91 12.09 -19.77
CA SER A 265 -6.40 11.27 -20.89
C SER A 265 -7.39 10.14 -20.61
N LYS A 266 -8.38 10.04 -21.51
CA LYS A 266 -9.47 9.04 -21.52
C LYS A 266 -9.02 7.66 -22.03
N LYS A 267 -7.79 7.23 -21.81
CA LYS A 267 -7.33 5.91 -22.23
C LYS A 267 -7.40 4.92 -21.07
N ALA A 268 -7.84 3.72 -21.38
CA ALA A 268 -8.10 2.60 -20.43
C ALA A 268 -6.86 2.09 -19.63
N GLU A 269 -5.74 2.79 -19.69
CA GLU A 269 -4.48 2.44 -19.02
C GLU A 269 -4.11 3.39 -17.86
N ASP A 270 -4.95 4.39 -17.56
CA ASP A 270 -4.64 5.36 -16.51
C ASP A 270 -5.17 4.87 -15.16
N ILE A 271 -4.23 4.59 -14.26
CA ILE A 271 -4.49 4.32 -12.85
C ILE A 271 -5.04 5.61 -12.22
N ALA A 272 -6.15 5.52 -11.50
CA ALA A 272 -6.70 6.64 -10.75
C ALA A 272 -5.89 6.86 -9.46
N THR A 273 -5.91 8.09 -8.92
CA THR A 273 -5.16 8.41 -7.69
C THR A 273 -5.60 7.60 -6.48
N HIS A 274 -6.88 7.19 -6.42
CA HIS A 274 -7.39 6.31 -5.36
C HIS A 274 -6.91 4.85 -5.48
N ASP A 275 -6.30 4.47 -6.61
CA ASP A 275 -5.66 3.17 -6.81
C ASP A 275 -4.18 3.17 -6.36
N LEU A 276 -3.66 4.30 -5.92
CA LEU A 276 -2.34 4.33 -5.32
C LEU A 276 -2.42 3.88 -3.86
N SER A 277 -1.60 2.94 -3.51
CA SER A 277 -1.49 2.42 -2.13
C SER A 277 -0.81 3.40 -1.16
N VAL A 278 -0.43 4.57 -1.64
CA VAL A 278 0.16 5.65 -0.85
C VAL A 278 -0.65 6.93 -0.96
N LYS A 279 -0.65 7.73 0.10
CA LYS A 279 -1.30 9.03 0.10
C LYS A 279 -0.65 9.94 -0.93
N VAL A 280 -1.47 10.58 -1.73
CA VAL A 280 -1.06 11.56 -2.74
C VAL A 280 -1.52 12.95 -2.29
N SER A 281 -0.67 13.96 -2.41
CA SER A 281 -1.06 15.35 -2.22
C SER A 281 -0.38 16.26 -3.25
N THR A 282 -1.10 17.30 -3.67
CA THR A 282 -0.57 18.41 -4.47
C THR A 282 -0.56 19.72 -3.68
N GLN A 283 -1.01 19.71 -2.44
CA GLN A 283 -1.07 20.89 -1.60
C GLN A 283 0.31 21.20 -1.02
N GLY A 284 0.82 22.38 -1.28
CA GLY A 284 2.15 22.79 -0.83
C GLY A 284 2.31 22.78 0.70
N ALA A 285 1.24 23.04 1.45
CA ALA A 285 1.24 22.93 2.91
C ALA A 285 1.50 21.48 3.36
N ASP A 286 0.75 20.51 2.81
CA ASP A 286 0.92 19.09 3.12
C ASP A 286 2.34 18.59 2.78
N ILE A 287 2.94 19.12 1.71
CA ILE A 287 4.30 18.73 1.28
C ILE A 287 5.37 19.37 2.18
N ALA A 288 5.11 20.57 2.70
CA ALA A 288 6.08 21.31 3.53
C ALA A 288 6.13 20.80 4.97
N GLU A 289 5.06 20.18 5.47
CA GLU A 289 4.98 19.61 6.81
C GLU A 289 5.67 18.22 6.91
N ARG A 290 6.07 17.66 5.76
CA ARG A 290 6.70 16.33 5.61
C ARG A 290 8.20 16.45 5.33
#